data_e5a345c76fdd2bddc8054b9a30f08d13
#
_entry.id   e5a345c76fdd2bddc8054b9a30f08d13
#
_cell.length_a   1.000
_cell.length_b   1.000
_cell.length_c   1.000
_cell.angle_alpha   90.00
_cell.angle_beta   90.00
_cell.angle_gamma   90.00
#
_symmetry.space_group_name_H-M   'P 1'
#
loop_
_entity.id
_entity.type
_entity.pdbx_description
1 polymer ?
#
loop_
_entity_poly.entity_id
_entity_poly.type
_entity_poly.pdbx_seq_one_letter_code
_entity_poly.pdbx_strand_id
1 'polypeptide(L)'
;MGIGLNAPVTGVLAEMMTTINAHDIPVMAIDMPSGIAADTGAVCGVAVNAELTVCFIAYKLGLFTGEGKSYAGQVLLKHLLQLTPDFYPKCPMAYRLDKAELRLPKRARHSHKGDFGHVLVIGGDEGMGGAVMMAAEAALRSGAGKVTVATHPSHVSALLARCPEVMVRGIQHAEQLQPLIALATVIAVSYTHLRAHETVLD
;
A
#
# COMPACT_ATOMS: atom_id res chain seq x y z
N MET A 1 -3.53 1.27 28.73
CA MET A 1 -3.25 2.54 28.03
C MET A 1 -4.10 2.53 26.78
N GLY A 2 -4.78 3.60 26.46
CA GLY A 2 -5.64 3.70 25.29
C GLY A 2 -5.04 4.57 24.19
N ILE A 3 -5.90 5.20 23.38
CA ILE A 3 -5.58 6.00 22.20
C ILE A 3 -4.77 7.30 22.46
N GLY A 4 -4.53 7.70 23.69
CA GLY A 4 -3.85 8.95 24.04
C GLY A 4 -2.34 8.80 24.27
N LEU A 5 -1.70 7.77 23.73
CA LEU A 5 -0.26 7.55 23.93
C LEU A 5 0.57 8.40 22.96
N ASN A 6 1.32 9.38 23.50
CA ASN A 6 2.14 10.34 22.75
C ASN A 6 3.61 10.38 23.23
N ALA A 7 4.00 9.49 24.15
CA ALA A 7 5.35 9.43 24.66
C ALA A 7 5.78 7.97 24.85
N PRO A 8 7.09 7.68 24.87
CA PRO A 8 7.58 6.32 25.10
C PRO A 8 7.14 5.79 26.46
N VAL A 9 6.70 4.53 26.47
CA VAL A 9 6.37 3.80 27.71
C VAL A 9 7.68 3.43 28.39
N THR A 10 7.80 3.79 29.66
CA THR A 10 9.01 3.56 30.47
C THR A 10 8.66 3.10 31.90
N GLY A 11 9.66 2.70 32.68
CA GLY A 11 9.49 2.31 34.07
C GLY A 11 8.61 1.08 34.26
N VAL A 12 7.86 1.03 35.35
CA VAL A 12 7.05 -0.12 35.77
C VAL A 12 6.09 -0.60 34.67
N LEU A 13 5.51 0.32 33.88
CA LEU A 13 4.60 -0.06 32.80
C LEU A 13 5.34 -0.80 31.68
N ALA A 14 6.55 -0.39 31.34
CA ALA A 14 7.37 -1.09 30.35
C ALA A 14 7.77 -2.49 30.84
N GLU A 15 8.15 -2.61 32.12
CA GLU A 15 8.45 -3.89 32.74
C GLU A 15 7.24 -4.84 32.75
N MET A 16 6.05 -4.33 33.08
CA MET A 16 4.80 -5.12 33.02
C MET A 16 4.51 -5.62 31.60
N MET A 17 4.64 -4.77 30.58
CA MET A 17 4.39 -5.16 29.18
C MET A 17 5.41 -6.20 28.72
N THR A 18 6.69 -6.03 29.08
CA THR A 18 7.74 -7.01 28.78
C THR A 18 7.47 -8.34 29.46
N THR A 19 7.01 -8.31 30.72
CA THR A 19 6.61 -9.51 31.44
C THR A 19 5.44 -10.22 30.77
N ILE A 20 4.40 -9.48 30.36
CA ILE A 20 3.24 -10.05 29.64
C ILE A 20 3.71 -10.74 28.36
N ASN A 21 4.55 -10.08 27.57
CA ASN A 21 5.07 -10.62 26.31
C ASN A 21 5.99 -11.84 26.48
N ALA A 22 6.60 -12.00 27.67
CA ALA A 22 7.46 -13.14 27.96
C ALA A 22 6.69 -14.42 28.32
N HIS A 23 5.39 -14.32 28.55
CA HIS A 23 4.53 -15.47 28.87
C HIS A 23 3.78 -15.95 27.63
N ASP A 24 3.71 -17.26 27.46
CA ASP A 24 2.95 -17.91 26.37
C ASP A 24 1.45 -18.02 26.76
N ILE A 25 0.83 -16.84 26.92
CA ILE A 25 -0.59 -16.71 27.29
C ILE A 25 -1.26 -15.83 26.23
N PRO A 26 -2.43 -16.25 25.70
CA PRO A 26 -3.19 -15.45 24.78
C PRO A 26 -3.56 -14.08 25.38
N VAL A 27 -3.22 -13.02 24.66
CA VAL A 27 -3.50 -11.65 25.10
C VAL A 27 -4.59 -11.04 24.24
N MET A 28 -5.63 -10.54 24.88
CA MET A 28 -6.68 -9.74 24.23
C MET A 28 -6.48 -8.27 24.58
N ALA A 29 -6.23 -7.44 23.57
CA ALA A 29 -6.16 -6.00 23.73
C ALA A 29 -7.56 -5.36 23.61
N ILE A 30 -7.82 -4.40 24.49
CA ILE A 30 -9.05 -3.60 24.49
C ILE A 30 -8.75 -2.28 23.81
N ASP A 31 -9.44 -2.03 22.70
CA ASP A 31 -9.35 -0.89 21.80
C ASP A 31 -8.05 -0.82 20.99
N MET A 32 -6.91 -0.83 21.64
CA MET A 32 -5.56 -0.84 21.05
C MET A 32 -4.61 -1.66 21.91
N PRO A 33 -3.63 -2.37 21.34
CA PRO A 33 -2.52 -2.89 22.13
C PRO A 33 -1.79 -1.76 22.83
N SER A 34 -1.55 -1.90 24.14
CA SER A 34 -0.79 -0.91 24.90
C SER A 34 0.62 -0.76 24.33
N GLY A 35 1.06 0.47 24.15
CA GLY A 35 2.36 0.79 23.56
C GLY A 35 2.34 1.13 22.08
N ILE A 36 1.20 0.96 21.39
CA ILE A 36 1.03 1.33 19.97
C ILE A 36 0.36 2.70 19.85
N ALA A 37 0.95 3.58 19.04
CA ALA A 37 0.37 4.87 18.71
C ALA A 37 -0.85 4.70 17.77
N ALA A 38 -2.01 5.27 18.17
CA ALA A 38 -3.28 5.07 17.49
C ALA A 38 -3.32 5.60 16.05
N ASP A 39 -2.60 6.67 15.76
CA ASP A 39 -2.61 7.35 14.46
C ASP A 39 -1.56 6.81 13.48
N THR A 40 -0.43 6.30 13.99
CA THR A 40 0.72 5.93 13.15
C THR A 40 1.04 4.44 13.16
N GLY A 41 0.64 3.73 14.22
CA GLY A 41 1.05 2.34 14.44
C GLY A 41 2.50 2.18 14.92
N ALA A 42 3.16 3.26 15.29
CA ALA A 42 4.52 3.20 15.82
C ALA A 42 4.52 2.60 17.24
N VAL A 43 5.58 1.85 17.56
CA VAL A 43 5.83 1.36 18.92
C VAL A 43 6.43 2.49 19.75
N CYS A 44 5.77 2.86 20.84
CA CYS A 44 6.22 3.87 21.78
C CYS A 44 7.04 3.23 22.92
N GLY A 45 8.28 2.86 22.62
CA GLY A 45 9.18 2.17 23.56
C GLY A 45 8.97 0.66 23.57
N VAL A 46 7.94 0.18 24.26
CA VAL A 46 7.53 -1.23 24.28
C VAL A 46 6.03 -1.34 24.01
N ALA A 47 5.60 -2.41 23.35
CA ALA A 47 4.18 -2.68 23.10
C ALA A 47 3.82 -4.11 23.48
N VAL A 48 2.56 -4.31 23.87
CA VAL A 48 1.99 -5.62 24.18
C VAL A 48 1.65 -6.34 22.87
N ASN A 49 2.08 -7.58 22.73
CA ASN A 49 1.69 -8.48 21.66
C ASN A 49 0.30 -9.05 21.95
N ALA A 50 -0.70 -8.69 21.15
CA ALA A 50 -2.04 -9.23 21.27
C ALA A 50 -2.34 -10.26 20.16
N GLU A 51 -3.02 -11.32 20.49
CA GLU A 51 -3.60 -12.25 19.51
C GLU A 51 -4.93 -11.73 18.97
N LEU A 52 -5.64 -10.96 19.78
CA LEU A 52 -6.93 -10.37 19.47
C LEU A 52 -6.97 -8.93 19.96
N THR A 53 -7.42 -8.02 19.12
CA THR A 53 -7.76 -6.65 19.51
C THR A 53 -9.24 -6.40 19.27
N VAL A 54 -9.99 -6.10 20.34
CA VAL A 54 -11.38 -5.68 20.22
C VAL A 54 -11.43 -4.15 20.17
N CYS A 55 -11.56 -3.61 18.98
CA CYS A 55 -11.60 -2.18 18.71
C CYS A 55 -13.03 -1.65 18.83
N PHE A 56 -13.21 -0.50 19.44
CA PHE A 56 -14.52 0.09 19.68
C PHE A 56 -14.82 1.29 18.80
N ILE A 57 -16.09 1.46 18.43
CA ILE A 57 -16.65 2.59 17.70
C ILE A 57 -16.14 2.67 16.26
N ALA A 58 -14.85 2.91 16.06
CA ALA A 58 -14.21 3.00 14.74
C ALA A 58 -12.80 2.40 14.79
N TYR A 59 -12.33 1.89 13.65
CA TYR A 59 -10.96 1.44 13.52
C TYR A 59 -9.98 2.60 13.70
N LYS A 60 -8.91 2.35 14.42
CA LYS A 60 -7.77 3.27 14.55
C LYS A 60 -6.75 2.94 13.45
N LEU A 61 -6.22 3.96 12.80
CA LEU A 61 -5.28 3.80 11.71
C LEU A 61 -4.05 2.98 12.11
N GLY A 62 -3.54 3.22 13.32
CA GLY A 62 -2.38 2.53 13.88
C GLY A 62 -2.53 1.02 14.05
N LEU A 63 -3.76 0.47 14.01
CA LEU A 63 -3.95 -0.99 13.99
C LEU A 63 -3.57 -1.64 12.65
N PHE A 64 -3.48 -0.85 11.59
CA PHE A 64 -3.28 -1.33 10.21
C PHE A 64 -2.03 -0.75 9.54
N THR A 65 -1.35 0.19 10.20
CA THR A 65 -0.16 0.87 9.70
C THR A 65 1.04 0.67 10.62
N GLY A 66 2.22 1.02 10.14
CA GLY A 66 3.45 0.89 10.90
C GLY A 66 3.67 -0.52 11.43
N GLU A 67 4.14 -0.63 12.66
CA GLU A 67 4.34 -1.88 13.38
C GLU A 67 3.05 -2.40 14.04
N GLY A 68 2.04 -1.54 14.20
CA GLY A 68 0.79 -1.86 14.91
C GLY A 68 0.10 -3.11 14.38
N LYS A 69 0.16 -3.36 13.06
CA LYS A 69 -0.38 -4.57 12.46
C LYS A 69 0.24 -5.86 13.03
N SER A 70 1.52 -5.83 13.39
CA SER A 70 2.22 -6.99 13.96
C SER A 70 1.85 -7.25 15.42
N TYR A 71 1.42 -6.20 16.13
CA TYR A 71 1.06 -6.29 17.55
C TYR A 71 -0.43 -6.46 17.81
N ALA A 72 -1.30 -6.15 16.82
CA ALA A 72 -2.74 -6.14 17.01
C ALA A 72 -3.42 -7.52 16.91
N GLY A 73 -2.75 -8.51 16.32
CA GLY A 73 -3.37 -9.80 16.03
C GLY A 73 -4.62 -9.68 15.17
N GLN A 74 -5.65 -10.48 15.45
CA GLN A 74 -6.94 -10.34 14.81
C GLN A 74 -7.67 -9.09 15.33
N VAL A 75 -8.08 -8.20 14.46
CA VAL A 75 -8.81 -6.98 14.86
C VAL A 75 -10.31 -7.16 14.62
N LEU A 76 -11.10 -7.04 15.68
CA LEU A 76 -12.56 -7.05 15.65
C LEU A 76 -13.11 -5.66 16.00
N LEU A 77 -13.96 -5.10 15.14
CA LEU A 77 -14.69 -3.88 15.45
C LEU A 77 -16.01 -4.20 16.15
N LYS A 78 -16.25 -3.55 17.28
CA LYS A 78 -17.50 -3.62 18.02
C LYS A 78 -18.08 -2.21 18.22
N HIS A 79 -19.29 -2.02 17.75
CA HIS A 79 -20.04 -0.78 18.00
C HIS A 79 -20.68 -0.86 19.38
N LEU A 80 -20.30 0.07 20.26
CA LEU A 80 -20.88 0.15 21.61
C LEU A 80 -22.26 0.79 21.61
N LEU A 81 -22.56 1.57 20.56
CA LEU A 81 -23.80 2.33 20.40
C LEU A 81 -24.30 2.18 18.97
N GLN A 82 -25.61 2.40 18.76
CA GLN A 82 -26.12 2.62 17.40
C GLN A 82 -25.69 4.01 16.96
N LEU A 83 -24.61 4.05 16.17
CA LEU A 83 -24.08 5.31 15.65
C LEU A 83 -24.88 5.72 14.42
N THR A 84 -25.37 6.95 14.41
CA THR A 84 -25.96 7.55 13.20
C THR A 84 -24.87 7.92 12.21
N PRO A 85 -25.16 8.00 10.89
CA PRO A 85 -24.19 8.42 9.88
C PRO A 85 -23.49 9.75 10.21
N ASP A 86 -24.17 10.66 10.90
CA ASP A 86 -23.63 11.98 11.28
C ASP A 86 -22.55 11.90 12.37
N PHE A 87 -22.44 10.78 13.06
CA PHE A 87 -21.41 10.57 14.09
C PHE A 87 -20.03 10.36 13.50
N TYR A 88 -19.95 9.82 12.28
CA TYR A 88 -18.68 9.56 11.62
C TYR A 88 -18.12 10.84 10.98
N PRO A 89 -16.79 11.02 10.99
CA PRO A 89 -16.18 12.15 10.32
C PRO A 89 -16.52 12.10 8.81
N LYS A 90 -16.91 13.24 8.25
CA LYS A 90 -17.24 13.37 6.82
C LYS A 90 -16.05 13.01 5.91
N CYS A 91 -14.85 13.18 6.41
CA CYS A 91 -13.59 12.82 5.72
C CYS A 91 -12.77 11.92 6.64
N PRO A 92 -12.82 10.60 6.47
CA PRO A 92 -11.94 9.69 7.19
C PRO A 92 -10.49 9.90 6.75
N MET A 93 -9.53 9.68 7.65
CA MET A 93 -8.09 9.81 7.37
C MET A 93 -7.59 8.76 6.35
N ALA A 94 -8.23 7.61 6.30
CA ALA A 94 -7.90 6.53 5.37
C ALA A 94 -9.12 5.63 5.13
N TYR A 95 -9.11 4.94 4.00
CA TYR A 95 -10.10 3.92 3.67
C TYR A 95 -9.43 2.56 3.68
N ARG A 96 -10.03 1.59 4.34
CA ARG A 96 -9.62 0.19 4.23
C ARG A 96 -10.37 -0.44 3.06
N LEU A 97 -9.63 -0.87 2.04
CA LEU A 97 -10.22 -1.59 0.90
C LEU A 97 -10.72 -2.96 1.36
N ASP A 98 -11.97 -3.26 1.11
CA ASP A 98 -12.55 -4.59 1.27
C ASP A 98 -12.59 -5.30 -0.08
N LYS A 99 -12.42 -6.64 -0.07
CA LYS A 99 -12.55 -7.47 -1.27
C LYS A 99 -13.91 -7.31 -1.96
N ALA A 100 -14.97 -7.03 -1.19
CA ALA A 100 -16.31 -6.79 -1.73
C ALA A 100 -16.41 -5.52 -2.59
N GLU A 101 -15.54 -4.54 -2.34
CA GLU A 101 -15.48 -3.27 -3.09
C GLU A 101 -14.62 -3.37 -4.35
N LEU A 102 -13.73 -4.37 -4.43
CA LEU A 102 -12.86 -4.63 -5.57
C LEU A 102 -13.65 -5.38 -6.66
N ARG A 103 -14.53 -4.67 -7.36
CA ARG A 103 -15.29 -5.21 -8.47
C ARG A 103 -14.77 -4.67 -9.79
N LEU A 104 -14.31 -5.57 -10.66
CA LEU A 104 -14.07 -5.20 -12.06
C LEU A 104 -15.41 -4.97 -12.75
N PRO A 105 -15.58 -3.85 -13.47
CA PRO A 105 -16.81 -3.59 -14.23
C PRO A 105 -17.01 -4.65 -15.32
N LYS A 106 -18.26 -5.06 -15.52
CA LYS A 106 -18.59 -5.98 -16.63
C LYS A 106 -18.32 -5.30 -17.97
N ARG A 107 -17.63 -6.01 -18.85
CA ARG A 107 -17.36 -5.53 -20.21
C ARG A 107 -18.57 -5.72 -21.11
N ALA A 108 -18.89 -4.73 -21.93
CA ALA A 108 -19.90 -4.87 -22.99
C ALA A 108 -19.36 -5.82 -24.07
N ARG A 109 -20.26 -6.60 -24.69
CA ARG A 109 -19.86 -7.61 -25.70
C ARG A 109 -19.20 -7.00 -26.96
N HIS A 110 -19.51 -5.76 -27.29
CA HIS A 110 -19.00 -5.02 -28.44
C HIS A 110 -17.82 -4.09 -28.09
N SER A 111 -17.28 -4.17 -26.88
CA SER A 111 -16.14 -3.34 -26.46
C SER A 111 -14.83 -3.81 -27.10
N HIS A 112 -13.93 -2.87 -27.35
CA HIS A 112 -12.58 -3.12 -27.86
C HIS A 112 -11.50 -2.62 -26.88
N LYS A 113 -10.25 -2.98 -27.12
CA LYS A 113 -9.13 -2.65 -26.22
C LYS A 113 -8.98 -1.15 -25.95
N GLY A 114 -9.42 -0.28 -26.84
CA GLY A 114 -9.36 1.18 -26.67
C GLY A 114 -10.27 1.70 -25.57
N ASP A 115 -11.36 0.98 -25.25
CA ASP A 115 -12.37 1.40 -24.27
C ASP A 115 -11.89 1.20 -22.81
N PHE A 116 -10.83 0.42 -22.60
CA PHE A 116 -10.33 0.03 -21.27
C PHE A 116 -9.05 0.74 -20.86
N GLY A 117 -8.80 1.90 -21.46
CA GLY A 117 -7.69 2.78 -21.11
C GLY A 117 -6.31 2.27 -21.53
N HIS A 118 -5.32 3.06 -21.21
CA HIS A 118 -3.93 2.83 -21.51
C HIS A 118 -3.07 3.05 -20.25
N VAL A 119 -2.47 1.99 -19.73
CA VAL A 119 -1.57 2.06 -18.60
C VAL A 119 -0.13 2.24 -19.10
N LEU A 120 0.53 3.30 -18.63
CA LEU A 120 1.97 3.49 -18.80
C LEU A 120 2.68 3.08 -17.53
N VAL A 121 3.53 2.05 -17.61
CA VAL A 121 4.39 1.61 -16.52
C VAL A 121 5.77 2.18 -16.74
N ILE A 122 6.30 2.94 -15.78
CA ILE A 122 7.63 3.57 -15.85
C ILE A 122 8.53 2.97 -14.77
N GLY A 123 9.72 2.53 -15.15
CA GLY A 123 10.70 2.03 -14.20
C GLY A 123 11.65 0.99 -14.77
N GLY A 124 12.43 0.36 -13.91
CA GLY A 124 13.41 -0.66 -14.28
C GLY A 124 14.69 -0.05 -14.84
N ASP A 125 15.57 0.39 -13.94
CA ASP A 125 16.96 0.73 -14.28
C ASP A 125 17.73 -0.51 -14.73
N GLU A 126 18.92 -0.33 -15.24
CA GLU A 126 19.76 -1.43 -15.76
C GLU A 126 19.85 -2.58 -14.74
N GLY A 127 19.54 -3.80 -15.17
CA GLY A 127 19.50 -4.98 -14.31
C GLY A 127 18.23 -5.12 -13.44
N MET A 128 17.31 -4.12 -13.39
CA MET A 128 16.14 -4.08 -12.51
C MET A 128 14.78 -4.14 -13.25
N GLY A 129 14.72 -4.85 -14.38
CA GLY A 129 13.50 -4.94 -15.21
C GLY A 129 12.37 -5.80 -14.63
N GLY A 130 12.60 -6.57 -13.57
CA GLY A 130 11.62 -7.53 -13.07
C GLY A 130 10.33 -6.91 -12.55
N ALA A 131 10.43 -5.83 -11.80
CA ALA A 131 9.25 -5.15 -11.21
C ALA A 131 8.32 -4.55 -12.27
N VAL A 132 8.87 -3.90 -13.29
CA VAL A 132 8.06 -3.33 -14.37
C VAL A 132 7.42 -4.41 -15.23
N MET A 133 8.09 -5.55 -15.40
CA MET A 133 7.55 -6.72 -16.10
C MET A 133 6.32 -7.27 -15.35
N MET A 134 6.44 -7.50 -14.05
CA MET A 134 5.33 -7.98 -13.23
C MET A 134 4.18 -6.97 -13.19
N ALA A 135 4.46 -5.68 -13.08
CA ALA A 135 3.45 -4.63 -13.09
C ALA A 135 2.70 -4.57 -14.42
N ALA A 136 3.40 -4.70 -15.55
CA ALA A 136 2.80 -4.71 -16.87
C ALA A 136 1.89 -5.93 -17.10
N GLU A 137 2.34 -7.13 -16.71
CA GLU A 137 1.53 -8.35 -16.75
C GLU A 137 0.29 -8.22 -15.85
N ALA A 138 0.45 -7.69 -14.63
CA ALA A 138 -0.67 -7.46 -13.72
C ALA A 138 -1.68 -6.48 -14.30
N ALA A 139 -1.24 -5.39 -14.92
CA ALA A 139 -2.12 -4.42 -15.57
C ALA A 139 -2.95 -5.06 -16.70
N LEU A 140 -2.33 -5.87 -17.57
CA LEU A 140 -3.05 -6.59 -18.62
C LEU A 140 -4.08 -7.57 -18.04
N ARG A 141 -3.67 -8.39 -17.07
CA ARG A 141 -4.54 -9.38 -16.42
C ARG A 141 -5.69 -8.75 -15.64
N SER A 142 -5.46 -7.55 -15.09
CA SER A 142 -6.50 -6.76 -14.42
C SER A 142 -7.46 -6.08 -15.41
N GLY A 143 -7.15 -6.13 -16.71
CA GLY A 143 -8.06 -5.70 -17.74
C GLY A 143 -7.73 -4.37 -18.40
N ALA A 144 -6.53 -3.84 -18.27
CA ALA A 144 -6.08 -2.70 -19.07
C ALA A 144 -6.22 -2.99 -20.58
N GLY A 145 -6.73 -2.04 -21.33
CA GLY A 145 -6.90 -2.20 -22.77
C GLY A 145 -5.58 -2.16 -23.53
N LYS A 146 -4.65 -1.33 -23.06
CA LYS A 146 -3.30 -1.19 -23.57
C LYS A 146 -2.33 -1.02 -22.40
N VAL A 147 -1.14 -1.58 -22.54
CA VAL A 147 -0.05 -1.37 -21.57
C VAL A 147 1.21 -1.02 -22.34
N THR A 148 1.83 0.09 -21.96
CA THR A 148 3.18 0.47 -22.41
C THR A 148 4.13 0.48 -21.23
N VAL A 149 5.31 -0.09 -21.41
CA VAL A 149 6.41 -0.05 -20.45
C VAL A 149 7.49 0.90 -20.99
N ALA A 150 7.84 1.88 -20.19
CA ALA A 150 9.00 2.74 -20.37
C ALA A 150 10.10 2.30 -19.39
N THR A 151 11.19 1.75 -19.90
CA THR A 151 12.23 1.10 -19.08
C THR A 151 13.62 1.31 -19.70
N HIS A 152 14.66 0.86 -19.02
CA HIS A 152 16.02 0.87 -19.59
C HIS A 152 16.06 0.03 -20.89
N PRO A 153 16.77 0.48 -21.94
CA PRO A 153 16.81 -0.20 -23.24
C PRO A 153 17.20 -1.69 -23.18
N SER A 154 18.05 -2.08 -22.23
CA SER A 154 18.50 -3.49 -22.08
C SER A 154 17.36 -4.47 -21.78
N HIS A 155 16.21 -3.99 -21.29
CA HIS A 155 15.09 -4.84 -20.92
C HIS A 155 14.05 -5.06 -22.03
N VAL A 156 14.14 -4.31 -23.13
CA VAL A 156 13.11 -4.31 -24.20
C VAL A 156 12.89 -5.72 -24.76
N SER A 157 13.98 -6.39 -25.15
CA SER A 157 13.88 -7.73 -25.75
C SER A 157 13.35 -8.78 -24.78
N ALA A 158 13.80 -8.73 -23.51
CA ALA A 158 13.35 -9.66 -22.47
C ALA A 158 11.85 -9.49 -22.14
N LEU A 159 11.37 -8.25 -22.07
CA LEU A 159 9.95 -7.96 -21.84
C LEU A 159 9.08 -8.45 -23.01
N LEU A 160 9.48 -8.18 -24.25
CA LEU A 160 8.73 -8.62 -25.42
C LEU A 160 8.73 -10.14 -25.57
N ALA A 161 9.82 -10.81 -25.23
CA ALA A 161 9.89 -12.27 -25.25
C ALA A 161 8.93 -12.90 -24.22
N ARG A 162 8.82 -12.30 -23.04
CA ARG A 162 7.96 -12.79 -21.96
C ARG A 162 6.49 -12.43 -22.14
N CYS A 163 6.21 -11.21 -22.55
CA CYS A 163 4.85 -10.69 -22.69
C CYS A 163 4.71 -9.88 -23.99
N PRO A 164 4.45 -10.54 -25.12
CA PRO A 164 4.37 -9.88 -26.44
C PRO A 164 3.17 -8.96 -26.59
N GLU A 165 2.20 -9.00 -25.67
CA GLU A 165 1.04 -8.13 -25.66
C GLU A 165 1.34 -6.71 -25.16
N VAL A 166 2.47 -6.53 -24.48
CA VAL A 166 2.93 -5.24 -23.93
C VAL A 166 3.73 -4.47 -24.97
N MET A 167 3.46 -3.18 -25.08
CA MET A 167 4.31 -2.28 -25.86
C MET A 167 5.50 -1.85 -24.97
N VAL A 168 6.74 -1.94 -25.47
CA VAL A 168 7.92 -1.60 -24.71
C VAL A 168 8.69 -0.49 -25.39
N ARG A 169 9.16 0.49 -24.62
CA ARG A 169 10.01 1.61 -25.05
C ARG A 169 11.25 1.68 -24.16
N GLY A 170 12.42 1.57 -24.75
CA GLY A 170 13.68 1.87 -24.09
C GLY A 170 13.81 3.38 -23.92
N ILE A 171 14.02 3.84 -22.68
CA ILE A 171 14.12 5.25 -22.33
C ILE A 171 15.51 5.50 -21.73
N GLN A 172 16.18 6.53 -22.19
CA GLN A 172 17.47 7.00 -21.66
C GLN A 172 17.38 8.43 -21.11
N HIS A 173 16.39 9.22 -21.59
CA HIS A 173 16.22 10.62 -21.22
C HIS A 173 14.75 10.90 -20.91
N ALA A 174 14.49 11.78 -19.96
CA ALA A 174 13.14 12.10 -19.48
C ALA A 174 12.20 12.64 -20.57
N GLU A 175 12.76 13.37 -21.55
CA GLU A 175 11.99 13.95 -22.65
C GLU A 175 11.28 12.88 -23.51
N GLN A 176 11.84 11.67 -23.56
CA GLN A 176 11.25 10.54 -24.29
C GLN A 176 9.96 10.01 -23.65
N LEU A 177 9.68 10.39 -22.40
CA LEU A 177 8.43 10.03 -21.71
C LEU A 177 7.24 10.89 -22.14
N GLN A 178 7.46 12.11 -22.58
CA GLN A 178 6.38 13.06 -22.90
C GLN A 178 5.32 12.50 -23.87
N PRO A 179 5.69 11.92 -25.03
CA PRO A 179 4.71 11.37 -25.97
C PRO A 179 3.98 10.13 -25.39
N LEU A 180 4.59 9.41 -24.45
CA LEU A 180 3.98 8.23 -23.81
C LEU A 180 2.98 8.67 -22.75
N ILE A 181 3.33 9.70 -21.97
CA ILE A 181 2.47 10.30 -20.95
C ILE A 181 1.20 10.86 -21.59
N ALA A 182 1.32 11.54 -22.74
CA ALA A 182 0.17 12.11 -23.45
C ALA A 182 -0.85 11.08 -23.91
N LEU A 183 -0.46 9.81 -24.09
CA LEU A 183 -1.31 8.71 -24.51
C LEU A 183 -1.90 7.92 -23.35
N ALA A 184 -1.35 8.07 -22.16
CA ALA A 184 -1.71 7.27 -20.98
C ALA A 184 -2.97 7.81 -20.30
N THR A 185 -3.83 6.90 -19.85
CA THR A 185 -4.97 7.22 -18.96
C THR A 185 -4.60 7.00 -17.50
N VAL A 186 -3.61 6.12 -17.25
CA VAL A 186 -3.06 5.82 -15.90
C VAL A 186 -1.56 5.66 -16.03
N ILE A 187 -0.83 6.18 -15.07
CA ILE A 187 0.62 6.03 -14.96
C ILE A 187 0.94 5.28 -13.67
N ALA A 188 1.69 4.20 -13.80
CA ALA A 188 2.24 3.44 -12.69
C ALA A 188 3.77 3.61 -12.68
N VAL A 189 4.32 4.11 -11.59
CA VAL A 189 5.76 4.32 -11.44
C VAL A 189 6.32 3.29 -10.48
N SER A 190 7.30 2.53 -10.94
CA SER A 190 8.09 1.61 -10.13
C SER A 190 9.43 2.24 -9.77
N TYR A 191 10.31 1.52 -9.08
CA TYR A 191 11.65 2.01 -8.77
C TYR A 191 12.36 2.50 -10.03
N THR A 192 12.51 3.81 -10.13
CA THR A 192 13.32 4.48 -11.11
C THR A 192 14.49 5.12 -10.37
N HIS A 193 15.64 4.47 -10.34
CA HIS A 193 16.87 5.23 -10.25
C HIS A 193 17.18 5.79 -11.64
N LEU A 194 16.28 6.64 -12.15
CA LEU A 194 16.75 7.70 -13.03
C LEU A 194 17.72 8.44 -12.15
N ARG A 195 19.02 8.26 -12.33
CA ARG A 195 20.03 9.12 -11.74
C ARG A 195 19.62 10.53 -12.12
N ALA A 196 18.95 11.21 -11.21
CA ALA A 196 18.91 12.64 -11.24
C ALA A 196 20.40 12.98 -11.29
N HIS A 197 20.85 13.62 -12.36
CA HIS A 197 22.07 14.39 -12.30
C HIS A 197 21.83 15.33 -11.13
N GLU A 198 22.39 14.99 -9.97
CA GLU A 198 22.60 15.95 -8.93
C GLU A 198 23.40 17.05 -9.58
N THR A 199 22.71 18.09 -9.99
CA THR A 199 23.34 19.37 -10.20
C THR A 199 23.80 19.75 -8.82
N VAL A 200 25.05 19.43 -8.53
CA VAL A 200 25.78 20.01 -7.42
C VAL A 200 25.73 21.52 -7.71
N LEU A 201 24.86 22.20 -6.99
CA LEU A 201 24.92 23.65 -6.89
C LEU A 201 26.09 23.93 -5.94
N ASP A 202 27.22 24.31 -6.51
CA ASP A 202 28.30 25.01 -5.82
C ASP A 202 27.80 26.32 -5.19
#